data_1ed676b94da1f4b460e1c2bfd5957185
#
_entry.id   1ed676b94da1f4b460e1c2bfd5957185
#
_cell.length_a   1.000
_cell.length_b   1.000
_cell.length_c   1.000
_cell.angle_alpha   90.00
_cell.angle_beta   90.00
_cell.angle_gamma   90.00
#
_symmetry.space_group_name_H-M   'P 1'
#
loop_
_entity.id
_entity.type
_entity.pdbx_description
1 polymer ?
#
loop_
_entity_poly.entity_id
_entity_poly.type
_entity_poly.pdbx_seq_one_letter_code
_entity_poly.pdbx_strand_id
1 'polypeptide(L)'
;EKHLDGTLLRLDGEEVWTKFTGDFNAYNLLAVYAAARLLGFTKENVLEYVSLLVPVSGRFETLISTEGVMAVVDYAHTPDAVENVLSTICGLKGRDNQVITVVGAGGDRDKTKRPEMADAACRYSDHVILTSDNPRSEDPEQIIRDMLTGVKEGFQYRVEAITDRKEAIRKAIGMASKGDIILVAGKGHENYQEVKGVKHHFDDKEV
;
A
#
# COMPACT_ATOMS: atom_id res chain seq x y z
N GLU A 1 1.20 8.91 19.02
CA GLU A 1 2.04 7.71 18.80
C GLU A 1 1.53 6.92 17.61
N LYS A 2 2.45 6.33 16.84
CA LYS A 2 2.14 5.60 15.61
C LYS A 2 2.51 4.14 15.78
N HIS A 3 1.59 3.26 15.36
CA HIS A 3 1.76 1.81 15.37
C HIS A 3 1.27 1.25 14.03
N LEU A 4 1.66 0.02 13.70
CA LEU A 4 1.23 -0.64 12.46
C LEU A 4 -0.26 -1.01 12.46
N ASP A 5 -0.87 -1.15 13.63
CA ASP A 5 -2.27 -1.49 13.85
C ASP A 5 -3.16 -0.29 14.20
N GLY A 6 -2.58 0.92 14.27
CA GLY A 6 -3.33 2.13 14.58
C GLY A 6 -2.46 3.31 15.02
N THR A 7 -3.12 4.39 15.39
CA THR A 7 -2.46 5.62 15.83
C THR A 7 -3.18 6.23 17.01
N LEU A 8 -2.44 6.65 18.03
CA LEU A 8 -2.94 7.51 19.08
C LEU A 8 -2.83 8.96 18.61
N LEU A 9 -3.96 9.60 18.40
CA LEU A 9 -4.08 11.00 17.99
C LEU A 9 -4.44 11.89 19.18
N ARG A 10 -4.01 13.14 19.13
CA ARG A 10 -4.50 14.19 20.03
C ARG A 10 -5.33 15.19 19.24
N LEU A 11 -6.64 15.16 19.42
CA LEU A 11 -7.61 16.01 18.74
C LEU A 11 -8.30 16.92 19.75
N ASP A 12 -8.20 18.23 19.57
CA ASP A 12 -8.84 19.24 20.42
C ASP A 12 -8.59 19.03 21.93
N GLY A 13 -7.32 18.64 22.26
CA GLY A 13 -6.84 18.41 23.61
C GLY A 13 -7.06 17.00 24.17
N GLU A 14 -7.87 16.17 23.55
CA GLU A 14 -8.17 14.80 23.99
C GLU A 14 -7.37 13.77 23.20
N GLU A 15 -7.03 12.66 23.84
CA GLU A 15 -6.39 11.52 23.22
C GLU A 15 -7.44 10.54 22.71
N VAL A 16 -7.30 10.12 21.45
CA VAL A 16 -8.18 9.13 20.83
C VAL A 16 -7.35 8.10 20.09
N TRP A 17 -7.58 6.84 20.37
CA TRP A 17 -7.02 5.74 19.59
C TRP A 17 -7.85 5.54 18.33
N THR A 18 -7.17 5.34 17.19
CA THR A 18 -7.80 5.02 15.91
C THR A 18 -7.06 3.86 15.23
N LYS A 19 -7.80 3.03 14.50
CA LYS A 19 -7.25 1.93 13.71
C LYS A 19 -6.57 2.37 12.41
N PHE A 20 -6.50 3.66 12.16
CA PHE A 20 -5.85 4.20 10.97
C PHE A 20 -4.36 4.43 11.22
N THR A 21 -3.54 4.01 10.27
CA THR A 21 -2.08 4.13 10.31
C THR A 21 -1.59 5.12 9.25
N GLY A 22 -0.52 5.84 9.56
CA GLY A 22 0.13 6.79 8.66
C GLY A 22 -0.35 8.24 8.81
N ASP A 23 0.58 9.17 8.56
CA ASP A 23 0.33 10.62 8.70
C ASP A 23 -0.78 11.11 7.78
N PHE A 24 -0.85 10.58 6.56
CA PHE A 24 -1.92 10.91 5.63
C PHE A 24 -3.31 10.56 6.18
N ASN A 25 -3.44 9.46 6.92
CA ASN A 25 -4.70 9.12 7.57
C ASN A 25 -5.00 10.00 8.78
N ALA A 26 -3.99 10.45 9.51
CA ALA A 26 -4.19 11.43 10.58
C ALA A 26 -4.77 12.75 10.02
N TYR A 27 -4.26 13.24 8.88
CA TYR A 27 -4.82 14.40 8.19
C TYR A 27 -6.25 14.16 7.67
N ASN A 28 -6.52 12.97 7.12
CA ASN A 28 -7.88 12.60 6.70
C ASN A 28 -8.87 12.63 7.88
N LEU A 29 -8.47 12.04 9.02
CA LEU A 29 -9.29 12.04 10.23
C LEU A 29 -9.48 13.45 10.82
N LEU A 30 -8.45 14.31 10.76
CA LEU A 30 -8.58 15.71 11.15
C LEU A 30 -9.60 16.44 10.29
N ALA A 31 -9.61 16.21 8.97
CA ALA A 31 -10.60 16.80 8.08
C ALA A 31 -12.03 16.30 8.39
N VAL A 32 -12.18 15.00 8.65
CA VAL A 32 -13.47 14.41 9.08
C VAL A 32 -13.94 15.01 10.41
N TYR A 33 -13.04 15.10 11.40
CA TYR A 33 -13.30 15.73 12.68
C TYR A 33 -13.80 17.17 12.50
N ALA A 34 -13.03 17.98 11.76
CA ALA A 34 -13.38 19.39 11.54
C ALA A 34 -14.73 19.56 10.82
N ALA A 35 -15.00 18.75 9.80
CA ALA A 35 -16.26 18.77 9.07
C ALA A 35 -17.46 18.42 9.99
N ALA A 36 -17.32 17.36 10.81
CA ALA A 36 -18.36 16.95 11.74
C ALA A 36 -18.63 18.03 12.80
N ARG A 37 -17.57 18.68 13.32
CA ARG A 37 -17.71 19.81 14.26
C ARG A 37 -18.44 21.00 13.64
N LEU A 38 -18.14 21.33 12.37
CA LEU A 38 -18.83 22.40 11.62
C LEU A 38 -20.31 22.06 11.35
N LEU A 39 -20.64 20.77 11.21
CA LEU A 39 -22.03 20.30 11.07
C LEU A 39 -22.80 20.27 12.40
N GLY A 40 -22.17 20.64 13.52
CA GLY A 40 -22.83 20.79 14.81
C GLY A 40 -22.77 19.56 15.73
N PHE A 41 -22.02 18.50 15.36
CA PHE A 41 -21.79 17.39 16.27
C PHE A 41 -20.95 17.82 17.47
N THR A 42 -21.21 17.27 18.65
CA THR A 42 -20.40 17.56 19.85
C THR A 42 -19.00 16.94 19.73
N LYS A 43 -18.03 17.48 20.46
CA LYS A 43 -16.67 16.96 20.49
C LYS A 43 -16.65 15.49 20.90
N GLU A 44 -17.35 15.18 21.98
CA GLU A 44 -17.42 13.84 22.57
C GLU A 44 -17.94 12.80 21.57
N ASN A 45 -19.04 13.11 20.88
CA ASN A 45 -19.63 12.22 19.88
C ASN A 45 -18.68 12.00 18.71
N VAL A 46 -18.00 13.05 18.23
CA VAL A 46 -17.07 12.90 17.10
C VAL A 46 -15.85 12.07 17.50
N LEU A 47 -15.28 12.27 18.70
CA LEU A 47 -14.16 11.47 19.18
C LEU A 47 -14.53 10.00 19.37
N GLU A 48 -15.72 9.73 19.92
CA GLU A 48 -16.27 8.37 20.05
C GLU A 48 -16.36 7.70 18.66
N TYR A 49 -16.99 8.37 17.68
CA TYR A 49 -17.10 7.80 16.33
C TYR A 49 -15.74 7.61 15.66
N VAL A 50 -14.80 8.56 15.79
CA VAL A 50 -13.44 8.41 15.25
C VAL A 50 -12.74 7.17 15.81
N SER A 51 -12.94 6.85 17.09
CA SER A 51 -12.35 5.65 17.72
C SER A 51 -12.95 4.32 17.18
N LEU A 52 -14.19 4.36 16.71
CA LEU A 52 -14.93 3.21 16.19
C LEU A 52 -14.72 3.00 14.68
N LEU A 53 -14.25 4.02 13.97
CA LEU A 53 -14.01 3.90 12.53
C LEU A 53 -12.97 2.81 12.22
N VAL A 54 -13.21 2.11 11.12
CA VAL A 54 -12.28 1.12 10.58
C VAL A 54 -11.75 1.59 9.23
N PRO A 55 -10.50 1.28 8.87
CA PRO A 55 -9.97 1.58 7.55
C PRO A 55 -10.86 1.01 6.44
N VAL A 56 -10.96 1.75 5.35
CA VAL A 56 -11.62 1.25 4.14
C VAL A 56 -10.77 0.13 3.56
N SER A 57 -11.41 -0.94 3.11
CA SER A 57 -10.70 -2.08 2.49
C SER A 57 -9.74 -1.61 1.39
N GLY A 58 -8.53 -2.15 1.41
CA GLY A 58 -7.46 -1.80 0.47
C GLY A 58 -6.87 -0.39 0.65
N ARG A 59 -7.01 0.21 1.82
CA ARG A 59 -6.37 1.47 2.21
C ARG A 59 -5.55 1.26 3.46
N PHE A 60 -4.26 0.99 3.30
CA PHE A 60 -3.34 0.57 4.36
C PHE A 60 -3.94 -0.57 5.21
N GLU A 61 -4.57 -1.53 4.53
CA GLU A 61 -5.20 -2.68 5.20
C GLU A 61 -4.12 -3.68 5.61
N THR A 62 -4.05 -3.97 6.91
CA THR A 62 -3.02 -4.85 7.47
C THR A 62 -3.57 -6.25 7.72
N LEU A 63 -2.81 -7.25 7.31
CA LEU A 63 -3.04 -8.67 7.55
C LEU A 63 -1.80 -9.24 8.23
N ILE A 64 -1.99 -10.03 9.28
CA ILE A 64 -0.88 -10.65 10.01
C ILE A 64 -1.01 -12.16 9.89
N SER A 65 0.03 -12.83 9.39
CA SER A 65 0.08 -14.28 9.31
C SER A 65 0.34 -14.91 10.69
N THR A 66 0.03 -16.19 10.83
CA THR A 66 0.34 -16.97 12.04
C THR A 66 1.85 -17.05 12.33
N GLU A 67 2.67 -16.85 11.32
CA GLU A 67 4.14 -16.86 11.41
C GLU A 67 4.71 -15.48 11.76
N GLY A 68 3.86 -14.46 11.89
CA GLY A 68 4.24 -13.13 12.28
C GLY A 68 4.78 -12.26 11.14
N VAL A 69 4.49 -12.59 9.88
CA VAL A 69 4.69 -11.73 8.72
C VAL A 69 3.50 -10.79 8.60
N MET A 70 3.73 -9.52 8.33
CA MET A 70 2.69 -8.55 8.07
C MET A 70 2.56 -8.27 6.58
N ALA A 71 1.35 -8.30 6.04
CA ALA A 71 1.04 -7.78 4.72
C ALA A 71 0.24 -6.50 4.84
N VAL A 72 0.59 -5.51 4.03
CA VAL A 72 -0.14 -4.25 3.87
C VAL A 72 -0.68 -4.21 2.45
N VAL A 73 -2.00 -4.16 2.30
CA VAL A 73 -2.67 -4.03 1.00
C VAL A 73 -3.14 -2.59 0.83
N ASP A 74 -2.69 -1.93 -0.24
CA ASP A 74 -3.01 -0.52 -0.47
C ASP A 74 -3.29 -0.21 -1.95
N TYR A 75 -4.15 0.78 -2.17
CA TYR A 75 -4.51 1.30 -3.49
C TYR A 75 -3.46 2.26 -4.08
N ALA A 76 -2.26 2.33 -3.54
CA ALA A 76 -1.19 3.19 -4.00
C ALA A 76 -0.80 2.86 -5.45
N HIS A 77 -1.21 3.69 -6.39
CA HIS A 77 -1.03 3.53 -7.84
C HIS A 77 -0.42 4.77 -8.51
N THR A 78 0.17 5.65 -7.71
CA THR A 78 0.95 6.82 -8.15
C THR A 78 2.29 6.84 -7.39
N PRO A 79 3.35 7.49 -7.94
CA PRO A 79 4.64 7.57 -7.28
C PRO A 79 4.56 8.10 -5.85
N ASP A 80 3.86 9.22 -5.65
CA ASP A 80 3.69 9.84 -4.33
C ASP A 80 2.92 8.93 -3.36
N ALA A 81 1.90 8.21 -3.84
CA ALA A 81 1.15 7.29 -2.99
C ALA A 81 2.01 6.10 -2.55
N VAL A 82 2.81 5.51 -3.47
CA VAL A 82 3.76 4.43 -3.15
C VAL A 82 4.79 4.92 -2.14
N GLU A 83 5.35 6.11 -2.34
CA GLU A 83 6.31 6.73 -1.42
C GLU A 83 5.69 6.96 -0.03
N ASN A 84 4.48 7.51 0.05
CA ASN A 84 3.79 7.79 1.32
C ASN A 84 3.51 6.52 2.13
N VAL A 85 3.06 5.45 1.46
CA VAL A 85 2.82 4.16 2.13
C VAL A 85 4.13 3.55 2.61
N LEU A 86 5.15 3.51 1.75
CA LEU A 86 6.45 2.92 2.08
C LEU A 86 7.19 3.70 3.16
N SER A 87 7.18 5.04 3.11
CA SER A 87 7.79 5.86 4.17
C SER A 87 7.11 5.63 5.53
N THR A 88 5.79 5.44 5.53
CA THR A 88 5.04 5.07 6.75
C THR A 88 5.49 3.70 7.26
N ILE A 89 5.57 2.69 6.40
CA ILE A 89 6.02 1.34 6.76
C ILE A 89 7.45 1.40 7.33
N CYS A 90 8.38 2.09 6.64
CA CYS A 90 9.77 2.22 7.08
C CYS A 90 9.91 2.96 8.41
N GLY A 91 9.02 3.91 8.70
CA GLY A 91 9.00 4.62 9.99
C GLY A 91 8.50 3.77 11.16
N LEU A 92 7.84 2.66 10.88
CA LEU A 92 7.19 1.79 11.88
C LEU A 92 7.83 0.40 12.00
N LYS A 93 8.58 -0.04 10.99
CA LYS A 93 9.23 -1.36 11.00
C LYS A 93 10.34 -1.47 12.03
N GLY A 94 10.57 -2.67 12.55
CA GLY A 94 11.75 -2.98 13.36
C GLY A 94 13.05 -2.82 12.56
N ARG A 95 14.16 -2.57 13.24
CA ARG A 95 15.47 -2.30 12.58
C ARG A 95 15.94 -3.44 11.69
N ASP A 96 15.69 -4.68 12.11
CA ASP A 96 16.17 -5.87 11.43
C ASP A 96 15.16 -6.47 10.44
N ASN A 97 13.95 -5.88 10.36
CA ASN A 97 12.90 -6.35 9.48
C ASN A 97 13.05 -5.79 8.07
N GLN A 98 12.71 -6.60 7.09
CA GLN A 98 12.75 -6.23 5.68
C GLN A 98 11.39 -5.71 5.20
N VAL A 99 11.43 -4.89 4.15
CA VAL A 99 10.26 -4.46 3.38
C VAL A 99 10.35 -5.09 2.00
N ILE A 100 9.35 -5.89 1.65
CA ILE A 100 9.21 -6.53 0.34
C ILE A 100 8.02 -5.88 -0.35
N THR A 101 8.22 -5.27 -1.52
CA THR A 101 7.15 -4.56 -2.22
C THR A 101 6.77 -5.26 -3.51
N VAL A 102 5.48 -5.59 -3.64
CA VAL A 102 4.85 -6.04 -4.88
C VAL A 102 4.07 -4.87 -5.47
N VAL A 103 4.47 -4.39 -6.64
CA VAL A 103 3.86 -3.21 -7.26
C VAL A 103 3.73 -3.38 -8.77
N GLY A 104 2.60 -2.95 -9.30
CA GLY A 104 2.33 -2.89 -10.74
C GLY A 104 1.75 -1.55 -11.16
N ALA A 105 1.76 -1.27 -12.45
CA ALA A 105 1.14 -0.09 -13.02
C ALA A 105 0.00 -0.46 -13.96
N GLY A 106 -1.04 0.38 -13.99
CA GLY A 106 -2.19 0.17 -14.89
C GLY A 106 -1.86 0.49 -16.35
N GLY A 107 -2.40 -0.30 -17.27
CA GLY A 107 -2.45 0.02 -18.68
C GLY A 107 -3.47 1.12 -18.99
N ASP A 108 -3.36 1.74 -20.17
CA ASP A 108 -4.22 2.84 -20.66
C ASP A 108 -4.24 4.03 -19.66
N ARG A 109 -3.09 4.28 -19.04
CA ARG A 109 -2.84 5.34 -18.07
C ARG A 109 -1.55 6.07 -18.41
N ASP A 110 -1.25 7.11 -17.64
CA ASP A 110 -0.03 7.90 -17.77
C ASP A 110 1.22 7.04 -17.61
N LYS A 111 1.94 6.83 -18.73
CA LYS A 111 3.15 6.00 -18.78
C LYS A 111 4.34 6.63 -18.07
N THR A 112 4.35 7.96 -17.91
CA THR A 112 5.48 8.66 -17.26
C THR A 112 5.62 8.28 -15.79
N LYS A 113 4.53 7.87 -15.15
CA LYS A 113 4.51 7.43 -13.74
C LYS A 113 5.12 6.05 -13.52
N ARG A 114 5.23 5.21 -14.55
CA ARG A 114 5.70 3.83 -14.43
C ARG A 114 7.14 3.75 -13.87
N PRO A 115 8.12 4.45 -14.47
CA PRO A 115 9.48 4.48 -13.92
C PRO A 115 9.55 5.08 -12.51
N GLU A 116 8.78 6.14 -12.27
CA GLU A 116 8.78 6.83 -10.99
C GLU A 116 8.24 5.96 -9.85
N MET A 117 7.22 5.13 -10.12
CA MET A 117 6.70 4.16 -9.15
C MET A 117 7.74 3.10 -8.80
N ALA A 118 8.48 2.59 -9.79
CA ALA A 118 9.56 1.64 -9.56
C ALA A 118 10.72 2.27 -8.76
N ASP A 119 11.11 3.50 -9.08
CA ASP A 119 12.14 4.25 -8.32
C ASP A 119 11.69 4.45 -6.86
N ALA A 120 10.44 4.87 -6.63
CA ALA A 120 9.89 5.03 -5.30
C ALA A 120 9.92 3.70 -4.52
N ALA A 121 9.49 2.59 -5.12
CA ALA A 121 9.56 1.27 -4.50
C ALA A 121 11.01 0.89 -4.14
N CYS A 122 11.96 1.10 -5.05
CA CYS A 122 13.37 0.77 -4.81
C CYS A 122 14.03 1.58 -3.70
N ARG A 123 13.63 2.83 -3.50
CA ARG A 123 14.22 3.69 -2.46
C ARG A 123 13.89 3.23 -1.04
N TYR A 124 12.75 2.60 -0.85
CA TYR A 124 12.22 2.25 0.48
C TYR A 124 12.18 0.76 0.78
N SER A 125 12.38 -0.10 -0.22
CA SER A 125 12.22 -1.55 -0.05
C SER A 125 13.54 -2.29 -0.12
N ASP A 126 13.66 -3.36 0.65
CA ASP A 126 14.78 -4.28 0.60
C ASP A 126 14.67 -5.20 -0.63
N HIS A 127 13.44 -5.57 -1.03
CA HIS A 127 13.14 -6.31 -2.25
C HIS A 127 11.92 -5.71 -2.96
N VAL A 128 11.94 -5.68 -4.29
CA VAL A 128 10.86 -5.17 -5.13
C VAL A 128 10.50 -6.22 -6.18
N ILE A 129 9.23 -6.54 -6.29
CA ILE A 129 8.69 -7.39 -7.35
C ILE A 129 7.76 -6.53 -8.21
N LEU A 130 8.18 -6.26 -9.45
CA LEU A 130 7.38 -5.56 -10.43
C LEU A 130 6.46 -6.56 -11.12
N THR A 131 5.16 -6.27 -11.16
CA THR A 131 4.15 -7.21 -11.64
C THR A 131 3.04 -6.54 -12.44
N SER A 132 2.13 -7.32 -12.99
CA SER A 132 0.93 -6.81 -13.66
C SER A 132 -0.09 -6.30 -12.63
N ASP A 133 -0.68 -5.16 -12.93
CA ASP A 133 -1.88 -4.64 -12.26
C ASP A 133 -3.12 -4.93 -13.13
N ASN A 134 -3.77 -3.92 -13.70
CA ASN A 134 -4.79 -4.02 -14.73
C ASN A 134 -4.16 -3.62 -16.08
N PRO A 135 -3.64 -4.54 -16.90
CA PRO A 135 -2.99 -4.16 -18.15
C PRO A 135 -3.97 -3.59 -19.20
N ARG A 136 -5.25 -3.82 -19.05
CA ARG A 136 -6.32 -3.37 -19.96
C ARG A 136 -6.03 -3.76 -21.41
N SER A 137 -5.80 -2.78 -22.31
CA SER A 137 -5.48 -3.05 -23.71
C SER A 137 -3.98 -3.26 -23.98
N GLU A 138 -3.12 -2.89 -23.04
CA GLU A 138 -1.65 -2.95 -23.21
C GLU A 138 -1.08 -4.33 -22.89
N ASP A 139 0.12 -4.59 -23.42
CA ASP A 139 0.92 -5.77 -23.05
C ASP A 139 1.48 -5.59 -21.63
N PRO A 140 1.15 -6.50 -20.69
CA PRO A 140 1.63 -6.39 -19.30
C PRO A 140 3.15 -6.43 -19.19
N GLU A 141 3.84 -7.16 -20.06
CA GLU A 141 5.30 -7.20 -20.06
C GLU A 141 5.89 -5.87 -20.52
N GLN A 142 5.22 -5.14 -21.44
CA GLN A 142 5.67 -3.82 -21.84
C GLN A 142 5.52 -2.82 -20.68
N ILE A 143 4.43 -2.90 -19.90
CA ILE A 143 4.23 -2.07 -18.72
C ILE A 143 5.37 -2.30 -17.71
N ILE A 144 5.72 -3.57 -17.46
CA ILE A 144 6.82 -3.92 -16.56
C ILE A 144 8.17 -3.42 -17.11
N ARG A 145 8.43 -3.54 -18.42
CA ARG A 145 9.63 -2.96 -19.05
C ARG A 145 9.73 -1.46 -18.85
N ASP A 146 8.61 -0.74 -18.99
CA ASP A 146 8.56 0.70 -18.74
C ASP A 146 8.88 1.02 -17.26
N MET A 147 8.37 0.23 -16.32
CA MET A 147 8.69 0.37 -14.90
C MET A 147 10.19 0.12 -14.64
N LEU A 148 10.77 -0.91 -15.24
CA LEU A 148 12.18 -1.25 -15.07
C LEU A 148 13.11 -0.11 -15.47
N THR A 149 12.71 0.78 -16.38
CA THR A 149 13.53 1.96 -16.74
C THR A 149 13.76 2.93 -15.58
N GLY A 150 12.94 2.86 -14.54
CA GLY A 150 13.09 3.65 -13.31
C GLY A 150 13.99 3.02 -12.26
N VAL A 151 14.44 1.77 -12.47
CA VAL A 151 15.33 1.08 -11.55
C VAL A 151 16.76 1.57 -11.76
N LYS A 152 17.25 2.41 -10.85
CA LYS A 152 18.57 3.00 -10.90
C LYS A 152 19.69 1.97 -10.69
N GLU A 153 20.88 2.31 -11.15
CA GLU A 153 22.10 1.54 -10.88
C GLU A 153 22.26 1.35 -9.35
N GLY A 154 22.58 0.12 -8.95
CA GLY A 154 22.70 -0.25 -7.54
C GLY A 154 21.42 -0.84 -6.91
N PHE A 155 20.26 -0.78 -7.58
CA PHE A 155 19.04 -1.41 -7.09
C PHE A 155 18.66 -2.69 -7.84
N GLN A 156 19.24 -2.95 -9.02
CA GLN A 156 18.86 -4.06 -9.91
C GLN A 156 18.90 -5.45 -9.24
N TYR A 157 19.86 -5.66 -8.32
CA TYR A 157 20.05 -6.96 -7.65
C TYR A 157 18.92 -7.35 -6.70
N ARG A 158 18.05 -6.42 -6.33
CA ARG A 158 16.90 -6.64 -5.45
C ARG A 158 15.54 -6.42 -6.14
N VAL A 159 15.56 -6.25 -7.46
CA VAL A 159 14.34 -6.08 -8.27
C VAL A 159 14.12 -7.33 -9.12
N GLU A 160 12.95 -7.91 -9.01
CA GLU A 160 12.49 -9.03 -9.84
C GLU A 160 11.25 -8.62 -10.63
N ALA A 161 11.10 -9.13 -11.85
CA ALA A 161 9.93 -8.92 -12.69
C ALA A 161 9.16 -10.24 -12.83
N ILE A 162 7.93 -10.28 -12.34
CA ILE A 162 7.04 -11.45 -12.41
C ILE A 162 5.68 -10.97 -12.92
N THR A 163 5.36 -11.29 -14.18
CA THR A 163 4.15 -10.80 -14.85
C THR A 163 2.88 -11.29 -14.17
N ASP A 164 2.83 -12.55 -13.75
CA ASP A 164 1.70 -13.10 -13.00
C ASP A 164 1.68 -12.54 -11.58
N ARG A 165 0.65 -11.74 -11.26
CA ARG A 165 0.54 -11.08 -9.96
C ARG A 165 0.37 -12.06 -8.80
N LYS A 166 -0.30 -13.18 -9.04
CA LYS A 166 -0.46 -14.21 -8.01
C LYS A 166 0.88 -14.83 -7.64
N GLU A 167 1.68 -15.15 -8.65
CA GLU A 167 3.03 -15.69 -8.43
C GLU A 167 3.96 -14.63 -7.82
N ALA A 168 3.81 -13.35 -8.17
CA ALA A 168 4.54 -12.26 -7.56
C ALA A 168 4.25 -12.14 -6.05
N ILE A 169 2.99 -12.19 -5.65
CA ILE A 169 2.58 -12.17 -4.24
C ILE A 169 3.09 -13.41 -3.51
N ARG A 170 2.94 -14.60 -4.08
CA ARG A 170 3.46 -15.85 -3.51
C ARG A 170 4.97 -15.83 -3.32
N LYS A 171 5.69 -15.27 -4.29
CA LYS A 171 7.14 -15.08 -4.19
C LYS A 171 7.49 -14.18 -3.00
N ALA A 172 6.80 -13.04 -2.85
CA ALA A 172 7.00 -12.13 -1.73
C ALA A 172 6.74 -12.83 -0.37
N ILE A 173 5.66 -13.61 -0.28
CA ILE A 173 5.34 -14.40 0.92
C ILE A 173 6.45 -15.41 1.22
N GLY A 174 6.94 -16.12 0.21
CA GLY A 174 8.00 -17.12 0.38
C GLY A 174 9.37 -16.53 0.73
N MET A 175 9.58 -15.23 0.52
CA MET A 175 10.83 -14.53 0.89
C MET A 175 10.77 -13.97 2.32
N ALA A 176 9.58 -13.68 2.83
CA ALA A 176 9.40 -12.99 4.09
C ALA A 176 9.66 -13.91 5.30
N SER A 177 10.24 -13.34 6.33
CA SER A 177 10.47 -13.94 7.64
C SER A 177 9.66 -13.20 8.72
N LYS A 178 9.60 -13.77 9.92
CA LYS A 178 8.89 -13.18 11.05
C LYS A 178 9.31 -11.71 11.27
N GLY A 179 8.33 -10.83 11.30
CA GLY A 179 8.52 -9.40 11.51
C GLY A 179 8.71 -8.60 10.22
N ASP A 180 8.97 -9.25 9.08
CA ASP A 180 9.04 -8.58 7.79
C ASP A 180 7.67 -8.07 7.35
N ILE A 181 7.70 -7.06 6.48
CA ILE A 181 6.49 -6.41 5.98
C ILE A 181 6.44 -6.54 4.46
N ILE A 182 5.33 -7.06 3.96
CA ILE A 182 5.04 -7.14 2.53
C ILE A 182 4.06 -6.02 2.19
N LEU A 183 4.43 -5.11 1.29
CA LEU A 183 3.49 -4.18 0.68
C LEU A 183 2.98 -4.76 -0.65
N VAL A 184 1.68 -4.91 -0.78
CA VAL A 184 1.00 -5.22 -2.04
C VAL A 184 0.26 -3.97 -2.50
N ALA A 185 0.84 -3.26 -3.48
CA ALA A 185 0.37 -1.96 -3.93
C ALA A 185 -0.32 -2.00 -5.29
N GLY A 186 -1.24 -1.07 -5.50
CA GLY A 186 -1.92 -0.79 -6.77
C GLY A 186 -3.42 -1.05 -6.74
N LYS A 187 -3.84 -2.27 -6.43
CA LYS A 187 -5.25 -2.71 -6.53
C LYS A 187 -6.09 -2.37 -5.29
N GLY A 188 -5.49 -2.43 -4.11
CA GLY A 188 -6.21 -2.18 -2.86
C GLY A 188 -7.48 -3.03 -2.73
N HIS A 189 -8.66 -2.40 -2.82
CA HIS A 189 -9.97 -3.06 -2.69
C HIS A 189 -10.50 -3.68 -4.00
N GLU A 190 -9.77 -3.54 -5.11
CA GLU A 190 -10.21 -4.14 -6.39
C GLU A 190 -10.12 -5.66 -6.32
N ASN A 191 -11.23 -6.32 -6.61
CA ASN A 191 -11.35 -7.78 -6.64
C ASN A 191 -11.35 -8.35 -8.07
N TYR A 192 -10.73 -7.65 -9.02
CA TYR A 192 -10.61 -8.08 -10.41
C TYR A 192 -9.28 -7.66 -11.02
N GLN A 193 -8.87 -8.36 -12.06
CA GLN A 193 -7.83 -7.95 -12.99
C GLN A 193 -8.44 -7.78 -14.38
N GLU A 194 -8.26 -6.62 -15.00
CA GLU A 194 -8.78 -6.32 -16.33
C GLU A 194 -7.72 -6.57 -17.40
N VAL A 195 -7.97 -7.54 -18.26
CA VAL A 195 -7.10 -7.93 -19.39
C VAL A 195 -7.90 -7.90 -20.68
N LYS A 196 -7.49 -7.08 -21.65
CA LYS A 196 -8.16 -6.94 -22.97
C LYS A 196 -9.67 -6.68 -22.87
N GLY A 197 -10.05 -5.80 -21.90
CA GLY A 197 -11.45 -5.43 -21.65
C GLY A 197 -12.28 -6.46 -20.89
N VAL A 198 -11.69 -7.59 -20.49
CA VAL A 198 -12.37 -8.62 -19.68
C VAL A 198 -11.87 -8.52 -18.23
N LYS A 199 -12.80 -8.46 -17.29
CA LYS A 199 -12.51 -8.52 -15.86
C LYS A 199 -12.53 -9.94 -15.37
N HIS A 200 -11.39 -10.41 -14.88
CA HIS A 200 -11.23 -11.69 -14.21
C HIS A 200 -11.22 -11.48 -12.71
N HIS A 201 -11.85 -12.37 -11.94
CA HIS A 201 -11.78 -12.28 -10.48
C HIS A 201 -10.33 -12.40 -10.00
N PHE A 202 -9.90 -11.44 -9.19
CA PHE A 202 -8.58 -11.42 -8.59
C PHE A 202 -8.57 -10.45 -7.39
N ASP A 203 -8.41 -10.97 -6.20
CA ASP A 203 -8.25 -10.18 -4.98
C ASP A 203 -6.87 -10.50 -4.38
N ASP A 204 -6.06 -9.46 -4.14
CA ASP A 204 -4.72 -9.60 -3.56
C ASP A 204 -4.74 -10.34 -2.20
N LYS A 205 -5.83 -10.22 -1.45
CA LYS A 205 -5.99 -10.80 -0.11
C LYS A 205 -6.35 -12.29 -0.13
N GLU A 206 -6.82 -12.81 -1.25
CA GLU A 206 -7.17 -14.23 -1.41
C GLU A 206 -5.94 -15.09 -1.78
N VAL A 207 -4.80 -14.47 -2.07
CA VAL A 207 -3.57 -15.16 -2.48
C VAL A 207 -2.76 -15.61 -1.29
#